data_f2b961d24d20eb282d29a3047f9aee94
#
_entry.id   f2b961d24d20eb282d29a3047f9aee94
#
_cell.length_a   1.000
_cell.length_b   1.000
_cell.length_c   1.000
_cell.angle_alpha   90.00
_cell.angle_beta   90.00
_cell.angle_gamma   90.00
#
_symmetry.space_group_name_H-M   'P 1'
#
loop_
_entity.id
_entity.type
_entity.pdbx_description
1 polymer ?
#
loop_
_entity_poly.entity_id
_entity_poly.type
_entity_poly.pdbx_seq_one_letter_code
_entity_poly.pdbx_strand_id
1 'polypeptide(L)'
;MRYSPEHKAETHARIVRKASVRLRERGAHGVGVADLMKEAGLTHGGFYAHFASREALVIEAFGDAMDRSTERWRKTLAELAPEKRLAAVVDSYLTPQHRDDPGHGCAVPALSAEIARESPKTRKAFAARLEAMVDAFADHIPDVPRKTARKRAAAMVATMMGTLVMARVAGSSEFSDEILAAGKDAALACASGPKELPKRAAKPATQKRVTSRTAAALRR
;
A
#
# COMPACT_ATOMS: atom_id res chain seq x y z
N MET A 1 39.42 -8.26 20.32
CA MET A 1 38.24 -9.01 20.78
C MET A 1 37.42 -9.38 19.58
N ARG A 2 37.14 -10.66 19.36
CA ARG A 2 36.29 -11.14 18.27
C ARG A 2 34.87 -11.15 18.85
N TYR A 3 33.97 -10.28 18.35
CA TYR A 3 32.55 -10.28 18.75
C TYR A 3 31.91 -11.63 18.43
N SER A 4 31.00 -12.10 19.30
CA SER A 4 30.27 -13.33 19.06
C SER A 4 29.32 -13.15 17.83
N PRO A 5 28.96 -14.25 17.14
CA PRO A 5 28.00 -14.19 16.05
C PRO A 5 26.67 -13.54 16.44
N GLU A 6 26.19 -13.80 17.68
CA GLU A 6 24.97 -13.23 18.24
C GLU A 6 25.09 -11.71 18.36
N HIS A 7 26.19 -11.20 18.91
CA HIS A 7 26.42 -9.77 19.04
C HIS A 7 26.49 -9.08 17.67
N LYS A 8 27.05 -9.75 16.65
CA LYS A 8 27.09 -9.24 15.27
C LYS A 8 25.65 -9.15 14.69
N ALA A 9 24.81 -10.17 14.91
CA ALA A 9 23.43 -10.21 14.45
C ALA A 9 22.57 -9.13 15.14
N GLU A 10 22.71 -8.95 16.44
CA GLU A 10 22.03 -7.89 17.20
C GLU A 10 22.40 -6.49 16.71
N THR A 11 23.70 -6.29 16.46
CA THR A 11 24.23 -5.02 15.93
C THR A 11 23.69 -4.75 14.52
N HIS A 12 23.68 -5.76 13.65
CA HIS A 12 23.10 -5.67 12.31
C HIS A 12 21.62 -5.27 12.37
N ALA A 13 20.83 -5.97 13.17
CA ALA A 13 19.40 -5.68 13.36
C ALA A 13 19.18 -4.25 13.91
N ARG A 14 20.05 -3.76 14.79
CA ARG A 14 20.00 -2.39 15.32
C ARG A 14 20.25 -1.36 14.22
N ILE A 15 21.22 -1.58 13.34
CA ILE A 15 21.49 -0.69 12.20
C ILE A 15 20.30 -0.68 11.25
N VAL A 16 19.75 -1.84 10.89
CA VAL A 16 18.59 -1.97 10.02
C VAL A 16 17.38 -1.20 10.61
N ARG A 17 17.10 -1.35 11.91
CA ARG A 17 16.02 -0.63 12.57
C ARG A 17 16.19 0.89 12.53
N LYS A 18 17.40 1.39 12.82
CA LYS A 18 17.71 2.83 12.75
C LYS A 18 17.57 3.34 11.31
N ALA A 19 18.16 2.65 10.34
CA ALA A 19 18.04 2.98 8.94
C ALA A 19 16.57 2.97 8.48
N SER A 20 15.78 1.98 8.88
CA SER A 20 14.37 1.86 8.56
C SER A 20 13.57 3.11 8.95
N VAL A 21 13.82 3.69 10.13
CA VAL A 21 13.16 4.93 10.57
C VAL A 21 13.69 6.14 9.79
N ARG A 22 15.01 6.32 9.75
CA ARG A 22 15.64 7.51 9.14
C ARG A 22 15.38 7.64 7.64
N LEU A 23 15.38 6.52 6.92
CA LEU A 23 15.08 6.54 5.49
C LEU A 23 13.63 6.97 5.23
N ARG A 24 12.67 6.60 6.09
CA ARG A 24 11.27 7.06 5.95
C ARG A 24 11.09 8.53 6.31
N GLU A 25 11.88 9.06 7.25
CA GLU A 25 11.84 10.46 7.64
C GLU A 25 12.48 11.39 6.60
N ARG A 26 13.59 10.96 5.98
CA ARG A 26 14.48 11.82 5.20
C ARG A 26 14.66 11.39 3.74
N GLY A 27 13.99 10.31 3.33
CA GLY A 27 14.16 9.71 2.01
C GLY A 27 15.37 8.76 1.93
N ALA A 28 15.36 7.94 0.88
CA ALA A 28 16.41 6.93 0.67
C ALA A 28 17.82 7.58 0.47
N HIS A 29 17.87 8.80 -0.04
CA HIS A 29 19.12 9.54 -0.27
C HIS A 29 19.44 10.59 0.80
N GLY A 30 18.47 10.91 1.66
CA GLY A 30 18.60 11.99 2.65
C GLY A 30 19.44 11.66 3.89
N VAL A 31 19.97 10.42 4.01
CA VAL A 31 20.75 9.99 5.18
C VAL A 31 22.07 9.35 4.74
N GLY A 32 23.17 9.89 5.23
CA GLY A 32 24.53 9.35 5.02
C GLY A 32 24.77 8.07 5.81
N VAL A 33 25.59 7.16 5.27
CA VAL A 33 26.01 5.94 5.98
C VAL A 33 26.75 6.29 7.27
N ALA A 34 27.59 7.34 7.26
CA ALA A 34 28.32 7.78 8.44
C ALA A 34 27.38 8.19 9.60
N ASP A 35 26.32 8.93 9.28
CA ASP A 35 25.33 9.38 10.27
C ASP A 35 24.55 8.21 10.85
N LEU A 36 24.10 7.28 10.00
CA LEU A 36 23.41 6.06 10.43
C LEU A 36 24.27 5.21 11.37
N MET A 37 25.54 5.05 11.03
CA MET A 37 26.47 4.28 11.87
C MET A 37 26.72 4.99 13.20
N LYS A 38 26.92 6.31 13.20
CA LYS A 38 27.06 7.12 14.42
C LYS A 38 25.83 6.99 15.32
N GLU A 39 24.60 7.09 14.76
CA GLU A 39 23.36 6.90 15.50
C GLU A 39 23.19 5.48 16.06
N ALA A 40 23.78 4.48 15.40
CA ALA A 40 23.83 3.12 15.90
C ALA A 40 24.94 2.87 16.94
N GLY A 41 25.74 3.90 17.29
CA GLY A 41 26.87 3.80 18.22
C GLY A 41 28.09 3.10 17.62
N LEU A 42 28.30 3.23 16.31
CA LEU A 42 29.33 2.53 15.54
C LEU A 42 30.17 3.50 14.70
N THR A 43 31.36 3.06 14.28
CA THR A 43 32.17 3.80 13.33
C THR A 43 31.73 3.57 11.89
N HIS A 44 31.97 4.54 11.00
CA HIS A 44 31.70 4.41 9.57
C HIS A 44 32.35 3.15 8.96
N GLY A 45 33.60 2.84 9.33
CA GLY A 45 34.31 1.65 8.84
C GLY A 45 33.67 0.33 9.20
N GLY A 46 32.86 0.29 10.29
CA GLY A 46 32.10 -0.88 10.70
C GLY A 46 30.96 -1.24 9.77
N PHE A 47 30.56 -0.32 8.89
CA PHE A 47 29.43 -0.54 7.95
C PHE A 47 29.66 -1.77 7.06
N TYR A 48 30.81 -1.87 6.45
CA TYR A 48 31.16 -2.95 5.51
C TYR A 48 31.30 -4.33 6.16
N ALA A 49 31.38 -4.39 7.50
CA ALA A 49 31.32 -5.64 8.23
C ALA A 49 29.86 -6.21 8.30
N HIS A 50 28.86 -5.36 8.04
CA HIS A 50 27.44 -5.70 8.12
C HIS A 50 26.73 -5.71 6.75
N PHE A 51 27.08 -4.79 5.85
CA PHE A 51 26.39 -4.61 4.57
C PHE A 51 27.38 -4.54 3.42
N ALA A 52 27.08 -5.26 2.32
CA ALA A 52 27.91 -5.25 1.12
C ALA A 52 27.85 -3.89 0.38
N SER A 53 26.76 -3.15 0.56
CA SER A 53 26.54 -1.84 -0.07
C SER A 53 25.45 -1.05 0.67
N ARG A 54 25.37 0.25 0.38
CA ARG A 54 24.27 1.09 0.82
C ARG A 54 22.93 0.59 0.27
N GLU A 55 22.88 0.12 -0.97
CA GLU A 55 21.71 -0.49 -1.59
C GLU A 55 21.22 -1.70 -0.77
N ALA A 56 22.13 -2.57 -0.32
CA ALA A 56 21.75 -3.71 0.52
C ALA A 56 21.07 -3.25 1.82
N LEU A 57 21.62 -2.23 2.49
CA LEU A 57 21.00 -1.64 3.69
C LEU A 57 19.61 -1.09 3.39
N VAL A 58 19.43 -0.35 2.28
CA VAL A 58 18.11 0.22 1.89
C VAL A 58 17.08 -0.87 1.68
N ILE A 59 17.44 -1.96 0.98
CA ILE A 59 16.57 -3.11 0.75
C ILE A 59 16.18 -3.77 2.08
N GLU A 60 17.12 -4.00 2.98
CA GLU A 60 16.87 -4.61 4.28
C GLU A 60 16.03 -3.71 5.20
N ALA A 61 16.34 -2.42 5.25
CA ALA A 61 15.60 -1.45 6.06
C ALA A 61 14.14 -1.27 5.59
N PHE A 62 13.91 -1.28 4.28
CA PHE A 62 12.56 -1.31 3.73
C PHE A 62 11.84 -2.61 4.10
N GLY A 63 12.52 -3.74 3.94
CA GLY A 63 12.00 -5.04 4.33
C GLY A 63 11.54 -5.05 5.79
N ASP A 64 12.37 -4.62 6.71
CA ASP A 64 12.06 -4.52 8.14
C ASP A 64 10.82 -3.64 8.40
N ALA A 65 10.70 -2.50 7.71
CA ALA A 65 9.52 -1.65 7.83
C ALA A 65 8.24 -2.33 7.36
N MET A 66 8.29 -3.01 6.23
CA MET A 66 7.14 -3.72 5.66
C MET A 66 6.72 -4.91 6.52
N ASP A 67 7.69 -5.70 6.99
CA ASP A 67 7.43 -6.87 7.82
C ASP A 67 6.76 -6.47 9.15
N ARG A 68 7.21 -5.40 9.78
CA ARG A 68 6.60 -4.86 11.02
C ARG A 68 5.19 -4.34 10.78
N SER A 69 4.97 -3.64 9.66
CA SER A 69 3.63 -3.16 9.30
C SER A 69 2.68 -4.34 9.07
N THR A 70 3.11 -5.35 8.34
CA THR A 70 2.34 -6.56 8.07
C THR A 70 2.02 -7.32 9.37
N GLU A 71 2.99 -7.49 10.26
CA GLU A 71 2.77 -8.17 11.53
C GLU A 71 1.81 -7.40 12.45
N ARG A 72 1.88 -6.07 12.48
CA ARG A 72 0.93 -5.24 13.21
C ARG A 72 -0.49 -5.43 12.68
N TRP A 73 -0.67 -5.36 11.35
CA TRP A 73 -1.98 -5.59 10.75
C TRP A 73 -2.49 -6.99 10.99
N ARG A 74 -1.65 -8.01 10.83
CA ARG A 74 -2.03 -9.40 11.11
C ARG A 74 -2.59 -9.56 12.51
N LYS A 75 -1.95 -8.98 13.52
CA LYS A 75 -2.42 -9.02 14.93
C LYS A 75 -3.76 -8.30 15.06
N THR A 76 -3.87 -7.06 14.60
CA THR A 76 -5.11 -6.28 14.67
C THR A 76 -6.26 -6.99 13.96
N LEU A 77 -6.01 -7.55 12.76
CA LEU A 77 -7.05 -8.21 11.97
C LEU A 77 -7.49 -9.56 12.56
N ALA A 78 -6.61 -10.26 13.27
CA ALA A 78 -6.96 -11.54 13.91
C ALA A 78 -8.04 -11.39 15.01
N GLU A 79 -8.09 -10.23 15.67
CA GLU A 79 -9.03 -9.93 16.75
C GLU A 79 -10.39 -9.41 16.25
N LEU A 80 -10.52 -9.14 14.94
CA LEU A 80 -11.71 -8.55 14.36
C LEU A 80 -12.53 -9.54 13.54
N ALA A 81 -13.85 -9.37 13.57
CA ALA A 81 -14.77 -10.07 12.67
C ALA A 81 -14.45 -9.71 11.20
N PRO A 82 -14.52 -10.68 10.26
CA PRO A 82 -14.04 -10.53 8.89
C PRO A 82 -14.57 -9.27 8.17
N GLU A 83 -15.83 -8.94 8.37
CA GLU A 83 -16.50 -7.79 7.74
C GLU A 83 -15.99 -6.43 8.22
N LYS A 84 -15.34 -6.37 9.39
CA LYS A 84 -14.77 -5.15 9.97
C LYS A 84 -13.29 -4.93 9.62
N ARG A 85 -12.62 -5.95 9.09
CA ARG A 85 -11.16 -5.95 8.93
C ARG A 85 -10.65 -4.85 8.02
N LEU A 86 -11.19 -4.74 6.81
CA LEU A 86 -10.73 -3.75 5.84
C LEU A 86 -11.02 -2.32 6.30
N ALA A 87 -12.18 -2.08 6.91
CA ALA A 87 -12.50 -0.77 7.49
C ALA A 87 -11.49 -0.40 8.60
N ALA A 88 -11.18 -1.33 9.51
CA ALA A 88 -10.22 -1.09 10.58
C ALA A 88 -8.80 -0.79 10.05
N VAL A 89 -8.37 -1.45 8.96
CA VAL A 89 -7.10 -1.14 8.32
C VAL A 89 -7.11 0.27 7.75
N VAL A 90 -8.12 0.62 6.97
CA VAL A 90 -8.24 1.95 6.34
C VAL A 90 -8.29 3.04 7.41
N ASP A 91 -9.10 2.84 8.46
CA ASP A 91 -9.26 3.81 9.56
C ASP A 91 -7.97 4.00 10.37
N SER A 92 -7.23 2.94 10.64
CA SER A 92 -5.95 3.03 11.34
C SER A 92 -4.81 3.57 10.48
N TYR A 93 -4.93 3.46 9.16
CA TYR A 93 -3.90 3.89 8.23
C TYR A 93 -4.03 5.36 7.85
N LEU A 94 -5.25 5.85 7.53
CA LEU A 94 -5.51 7.22 7.13
C LEU A 94 -5.84 8.09 8.34
N THR A 95 -4.81 8.42 9.13
CA THR A 95 -4.93 9.22 10.35
C THR A 95 -3.96 10.39 10.34
N PRO A 96 -4.27 11.50 11.04
CA PRO A 96 -3.31 12.60 11.25
C PRO A 96 -2.00 12.10 11.87
N GLN A 97 -2.05 11.18 12.82
CA GLN A 97 -0.85 10.61 13.43
C GLN A 97 0.06 9.90 12.41
N HIS A 98 -0.52 9.10 11.49
CA HIS A 98 0.27 8.42 10.45
C HIS A 98 0.80 9.40 9.40
N ARG A 99 0.07 10.50 9.13
CA ARG A 99 0.53 11.61 8.29
C ARG A 99 1.78 12.25 8.89
N ASP A 100 1.76 12.57 10.17
CA ASP A 100 2.75 13.40 10.84
C ASP A 100 3.98 12.63 11.33
N ASP A 101 3.91 11.29 11.40
CA ASP A 101 5.02 10.41 11.80
C ASP A 101 5.42 9.44 10.68
N PRO A 102 6.13 9.90 9.63
CA PRO A 102 6.59 9.03 8.55
C PRO A 102 7.59 7.97 9.01
N GLY A 103 8.40 8.28 10.03
CA GLY A 103 9.46 7.39 10.53
C GLY A 103 8.93 6.07 11.08
N HIS A 104 7.73 6.05 11.67
CA HIS A 104 7.08 4.84 12.20
C HIS A 104 5.92 4.36 11.34
N GLY A 105 5.61 5.07 10.24
CA GLY A 105 4.57 4.74 9.29
C GLY A 105 4.96 3.71 8.24
N CYS A 106 4.09 3.56 7.24
CA CYS A 106 4.33 2.70 6.08
C CYS A 106 5.48 3.22 5.22
N ALA A 107 6.37 2.32 4.80
CA ALA A 107 7.53 2.68 3.99
C ALA A 107 7.17 3.00 2.53
N VAL A 108 6.06 2.47 2.01
CA VAL A 108 5.68 2.65 0.61
C VAL A 108 5.44 4.12 0.26
N PRO A 109 4.54 4.87 0.93
CA PRO A 109 4.32 6.29 0.61
C PRO A 109 5.53 7.17 0.92
N ALA A 110 6.44 6.73 1.80
CA ALA A 110 7.63 7.49 2.12
C ALA A 110 8.76 7.36 1.08
N LEU A 111 8.88 6.19 0.43
CA LEU A 111 10.07 5.84 -0.36
C LEU A 111 9.79 5.50 -1.82
N SER A 112 8.55 5.23 -2.23
CA SER A 112 8.26 4.70 -3.57
C SER A 112 8.73 5.59 -4.71
N ALA A 113 8.63 6.91 -4.57
CA ALA A 113 9.04 7.84 -5.62
C ALA A 113 10.55 7.81 -5.88
N GLU A 114 11.36 7.61 -4.83
CA GLU A 114 12.82 7.46 -4.95
C GLU A 114 13.16 6.07 -5.49
N ILE A 115 12.55 5.03 -4.92
CA ILE A 115 12.78 3.64 -5.32
C ILE A 115 12.45 3.38 -6.79
N ALA A 116 11.46 4.07 -7.35
CA ALA A 116 11.13 3.98 -8.77
C ALA A 116 12.30 4.36 -9.70
N ARG A 117 13.29 5.12 -9.18
CA ARG A 117 14.51 5.54 -9.89
C ARG A 117 15.74 4.70 -9.56
N GLU A 118 15.61 3.75 -8.62
CA GLU A 118 16.69 2.88 -8.20
C GLU A 118 16.97 1.74 -9.19
N SER A 119 18.00 0.96 -8.90
CA SER A 119 18.40 -0.20 -9.69
C SER A 119 17.25 -1.21 -9.90
N PRO A 120 17.28 -2.02 -10.98
CA PRO A 120 16.32 -3.10 -11.17
C PRO A 120 16.25 -4.07 -9.99
N LYS A 121 17.39 -4.31 -9.31
CA LYS A 121 17.47 -5.18 -8.12
C LYS A 121 16.67 -4.60 -6.96
N THR A 122 16.86 -3.32 -6.65
CA THR A 122 16.12 -2.61 -5.59
C THR A 122 14.64 -2.58 -5.91
N ARG A 123 14.26 -2.18 -7.13
CA ARG A 123 12.85 -2.15 -7.56
C ARG A 123 12.18 -3.52 -7.44
N LYS A 124 12.87 -4.60 -7.83
CA LYS A 124 12.33 -5.97 -7.72
C LYS A 124 12.08 -6.37 -6.27
N ALA A 125 13.01 -6.04 -5.36
CA ALA A 125 12.84 -6.34 -3.92
C ALA A 125 11.64 -5.61 -3.31
N PHE A 126 11.43 -4.35 -3.69
CA PHE A 126 10.27 -3.56 -3.25
C PHE A 126 8.97 -4.07 -3.86
N ALA A 127 8.96 -4.36 -5.16
CA ALA A 127 7.78 -4.88 -5.86
C ALA A 127 7.27 -6.17 -5.24
N ALA A 128 8.16 -7.09 -4.89
CA ALA A 128 7.78 -8.35 -4.24
C ALA A 128 7.06 -8.14 -2.89
N ARG A 129 7.50 -7.16 -2.10
CA ARG A 129 6.85 -6.83 -0.82
C ARG A 129 5.51 -6.11 -1.01
N LEU A 130 5.43 -5.22 -1.99
CA LEU A 130 4.18 -4.56 -2.36
C LEU A 130 3.16 -5.59 -2.87
N GLU A 131 3.60 -6.54 -3.67
CA GLU A 131 2.77 -7.65 -4.14
C GLU A 131 2.22 -8.49 -2.99
N ALA A 132 3.08 -8.91 -2.06
CA ALA A 132 2.67 -9.67 -0.88
C ALA A 132 1.64 -8.88 -0.02
N MET A 133 1.80 -7.56 0.11
CA MET A 133 0.83 -6.73 0.82
C MET A 133 -0.52 -6.68 0.10
N VAL A 134 -0.54 -6.53 -1.21
CA VAL A 134 -1.79 -6.56 -2.01
C VAL A 134 -2.47 -7.91 -1.87
N ASP A 135 -1.71 -9.01 -1.89
CA ASP A 135 -2.25 -10.36 -1.71
C ASP A 135 -2.86 -10.55 -0.32
N ALA A 136 -2.19 -10.07 0.72
CA ALA A 136 -2.70 -10.14 2.09
C ALA A 136 -4.05 -9.39 2.25
N PHE A 137 -4.22 -8.23 1.61
CA PHE A 137 -5.51 -7.53 1.63
C PHE A 137 -6.57 -8.22 0.77
N ALA A 138 -6.18 -8.80 -0.36
CA ALA A 138 -7.10 -9.54 -1.21
C ALA A 138 -7.73 -10.75 -0.50
N ASP A 139 -7.03 -11.36 0.47
CA ASP A 139 -7.56 -12.44 1.31
C ASP A 139 -8.73 -12.02 2.20
N HIS A 140 -8.91 -10.71 2.41
CA HIS A 140 -10.01 -10.14 3.20
C HIS A 140 -11.14 -9.55 2.34
N ILE A 141 -11.13 -9.74 1.02
CA ILE A 141 -12.21 -9.34 0.12
C ILE A 141 -13.04 -10.58 -0.24
N PRO A 142 -14.20 -10.81 0.42
CA PRO A 142 -14.99 -12.02 0.23
C PRO A 142 -15.81 -11.97 -1.07
N ASP A 143 -16.42 -13.11 -1.39
CA ASP A 143 -17.50 -13.29 -2.37
C ASP A 143 -17.16 -12.88 -3.81
N VAL A 144 -15.88 -12.85 -4.16
CA VAL A 144 -15.41 -12.57 -5.52
C VAL A 144 -14.24 -13.47 -5.92
N PRO A 145 -14.05 -13.77 -7.22
CA PRO A 145 -12.89 -14.52 -7.68
C PRO A 145 -11.58 -13.86 -7.25
N ARG A 146 -10.55 -14.66 -6.93
CA ARG A 146 -9.23 -14.19 -6.48
C ARG A 146 -8.66 -13.04 -7.35
N LYS A 147 -8.79 -13.14 -8.67
CA LYS A 147 -8.34 -12.10 -9.61
C LYS A 147 -9.04 -10.76 -9.36
N THR A 148 -10.34 -10.80 -9.07
CA THR A 148 -11.14 -9.60 -8.75
C THR A 148 -10.77 -9.05 -7.38
N ALA A 149 -10.64 -9.90 -6.36
CA ALA A 149 -10.21 -9.50 -5.02
C ALA A 149 -8.85 -8.79 -5.07
N ARG A 150 -7.88 -9.37 -5.79
CA ARG A 150 -6.54 -8.80 -5.98
C ARG A 150 -6.57 -7.43 -6.69
N LYS A 151 -7.40 -7.27 -7.73
CA LYS A 151 -7.59 -5.98 -8.42
C LYS A 151 -8.17 -4.92 -7.48
N ARG A 152 -9.18 -5.29 -6.67
CA ARG A 152 -9.80 -4.39 -5.69
C ARG A 152 -8.82 -4.02 -4.58
N ALA A 153 -8.07 -4.97 -4.05
CA ALA A 153 -7.03 -4.75 -3.05
C ALA A 153 -5.94 -3.79 -3.58
N ALA A 154 -5.48 -3.99 -4.82
CA ALA A 154 -4.49 -3.11 -5.43
C ALA A 154 -5.01 -1.66 -5.56
N ALA A 155 -6.27 -1.48 -5.95
CA ALA A 155 -6.91 -0.16 -6.03
C ALA A 155 -7.05 0.48 -4.65
N MET A 156 -7.49 -0.27 -3.64
CA MET A 156 -7.58 0.18 -2.24
C MET A 156 -6.21 0.64 -1.71
N VAL A 157 -5.19 -0.19 -1.87
CA VAL A 157 -3.81 0.10 -1.44
C VAL A 157 -3.28 1.36 -2.13
N ALA A 158 -3.45 1.48 -3.46
CA ALA A 158 -3.01 2.66 -4.20
C ALA A 158 -3.72 3.94 -3.72
N THR A 159 -5.03 3.86 -3.46
CA THR A 159 -5.82 4.97 -2.91
C THR A 159 -5.32 5.38 -1.53
N MET A 160 -5.14 4.43 -0.61
CA MET A 160 -4.63 4.72 0.74
C MET A 160 -3.26 5.40 0.70
N MET A 161 -2.35 4.90 -0.13
CA MET A 161 -1.00 5.44 -0.23
C MET A 161 -0.98 6.82 -0.87
N GLY A 162 -1.71 7.02 -1.96
CA GLY A 162 -1.84 8.31 -2.62
C GLY A 162 -2.46 9.36 -1.69
N THR A 163 -3.53 9.01 -0.99
CA THR A 163 -4.16 9.86 0.02
C THR A 163 -3.17 10.31 1.09
N LEU A 164 -2.40 9.38 1.66
CA LEU A 164 -1.43 9.71 2.71
C LEU A 164 -0.32 10.64 2.19
N VAL A 165 0.16 10.42 0.96
CA VAL A 165 1.17 11.30 0.34
C VAL A 165 0.60 12.71 0.16
N MET A 166 -0.60 12.84 -0.39
CA MET A 166 -1.26 14.14 -0.58
C MET A 166 -1.50 14.85 0.75
N ALA A 167 -1.98 14.13 1.76
CA ALA A 167 -2.19 14.68 3.10
C ALA A 167 -0.88 15.19 3.73
N ARG A 168 0.24 14.48 3.54
CA ARG A 168 1.57 14.92 3.99
C ARG A 168 2.04 16.20 3.28
N VAL A 169 1.79 16.32 1.99
CA VAL A 169 2.12 17.55 1.22
C VAL A 169 1.29 18.74 1.69
N ALA A 170 0.01 18.51 2.03
CA ALA A 170 -0.86 19.56 2.57
C ALA A 170 -0.53 19.94 4.02
N GLY A 171 0.31 19.16 4.72
CA GLY A 171 0.72 19.38 6.11
C GLY A 171 -0.43 19.20 7.10
N SER A 172 -0.27 19.73 8.32
CA SER A 172 -1.30 19.69 9.36
C SER A 172 -2.29 20.84 9.14
N SER A 173 -3.31 20.62 8.30
CA SER A 173 -4.30 21.60 7.88
C SER A 173 -5.68 20.97 7.76
N GLU A 174 -6.75 21.78 7.77
CA GLU A 174 -8.12 21.35 7.53
C GLU A 174 -8.24 20.63 6.16
N PHE A 175 -7.61 21.18 5.12
CA PHE A 175 -7.57 20.55 3.80
C PHE A 175 -6.91 19.16 3.83
N SER A 176 -5.86 18.99 4.64
CA SER A 176 -5.24 17.66 4.82
C SER A 176 -6.19 16.67 5.48
N ASP A 177 -6.98 17.11 6.45
CA ASP A 177 -7.97 16.28 7.12
C ASP A 177 -9.12 15.91 6.19
N GLU A 178 -9.56 16.84 5.32
CA GLU A 178 -10.49 16.54 4.23
C GLU A 178 -9.95 15.47 3.28
N ILE A 179 -8.68 15.55 2.87
CA ILE A 179 -8.02 14.53 2.04
C ILE A 179 -8.06 13.16 2.73
N LEU A 180 -7.71 13.10 4.02
CA LEU A 180 -7.72 11.84 4.77
C LEU A 180 -9.13 11.24 4.83
N ALA A 181 -10.15 12.05 5.10
CA ALA A 181 -11.56 11.61 5.16
C ALA A 181 -12.05 11.09 3.81
N ALA A 182 -11.88 11.85 2.74
CA ALA A 182 -12.25 11.46 1.38
C ALA A 182 -11.52 10.18 0.92
N GLY A 183 -10.25 10.05 1.30
CA GLY A 183 -9.44 8.87 0.98
C GLY A 183 -9.90 7.61 1.69
N LYS A 184 -10.42 7.70 2.91
CA LYS A 184 -11.03 6.56 3.61
C LYS A 184 -12.22 6.01 2.84
N ASP A 185 -13.15 6.87 2.49
CA ASP A 185 -14.35 6.49 1.75
C ASP A 185 -14.01 5.87 0.39
N ALA A 186 -13.07 6.50 -0.34
CA ALA A 186 -12.61 6.02 -1.63
C ALA A 186 -11.92 4.66 -1.54
N ALA A 187 -11.07 4.44 -0.53
CA ALA A 187 -10.37 3.17 -0.33
C ALA A 187 -11.35 2.02 -0.04
N LEU A 188 -12.35 2.25 0.82
CA LEU A 188 -13.39 1.27 1.12
C LEU A 188 -14.29 0.99 -0.10
N ALA A 189 -14.62 2.01 -0.88
CA ALA A 189 -15.34 1.84 -2.14
C ALA A 189 -14.57 0.98 -3.14
N CYS A 190 -13.24 1.13 -3.24
CA CYS A 190 -12.40 0.27 -4.06
C CYS A 190 -12.46 -1.21 -3.65
N ALA A 191 -12.44 -1.48 -2.35
CA ALA A 191 -12.54 -2.85 -1.81
C ALA A 191 -13.91 -3.48 -2.08
N SER A 192 -14.99 -2.72 -1.91
CA SER A 192 -16.35 -3.18 -2.15
C SER A 192 -16.67 -3.39 -3.64
N GLY A 193 -15.97 -2.68 -4.54
CA GLY A 193 -16.25 -2.67 -5.98
C GLY A 193 -17.46 -1.83 -6.36
N PRO A 194 -17.77 -1.75 -7.67
CA PRO A 194 -18.95 -1.02 -8.13
C PRO A 194 -20.20 -1.59 -7.48
N LYS A 195 -21.01 -0.75 -6.85
CA LYS A 195 -22.39 -1.15 -6.52
C LYS A 195 -23.07 -1.56 -7.83
N GLU A 196 -23.56 -2.78 -7.93
CA GLU A 196 -24.38 -3.16 -9.07
C GLU A 196 -25.52 -2.17 -9.16
N LEU A 197 -25.52 -1.35 -10.22
CA LEU A 197 -26.70 -0.58 -10.57
C LEU A 197 -27.81 -1.60 -10.85
N PRO A 198 -29.02 -1.42 -10.31
CA PRO A 198 -30.12 -2.31 -10.60
C PRO A 198 -30.21 -2.45 -12.12
N LYS A 199 -30.15 -3.70 -12.61
CA LYS A 199 -30.26 -4.00 -14.04
C LYS A 199 -31.48 -3.25 -14.54
N ARG A 200 -31.28 -2.24 -15.39
CA ARG A 200 -32.37 -1.53 -16.05
C ARG A 200 -33.28 -2.61 -16.64
N ALA A 201 -34.52 -2.69 -16.13
CA ALA A 201 -35.50 -3.62 -16.65
C ALA A 201 -35.53 -3.45 -18.18
N ALA A 202 -35.26 -4.53 -18.90
CA ALA A 202 -35.31 -4.52 -20.35
C ALA A 202 -36.69 -3.98 -20.77
N LYS A 203 -36.72 -2.87 -21.51
CA LYS A 203 -37.94 -2.35 -22.08
C LYS A 203 -38.58 -3.49 -22.88
N PRO A 204 -39.88 -3.80 -22.69
CA PRO A 204 -40.54 -4.81 -23.48
C PRO A 204 -40.41 -4.43 -24.95
N ALA A 205 -40.02 -5.38 -25.78
CA ALA A 205 -39.89 -5.20 -27.22
C ALA A 205 -41.24 -4.75 -27.75
N THR A 206 -41.28 -3.56 -28.32
CA THR A 206 -42.51 -3.03 -28.99
C THR A 206 -42.78 -3.94 -30.18
N GLN A 207 -43.79 -4.78 -30.04
CA GLN A 207 -44.29 -5.67 -31.08
C GLN A 207 -44.82 -4.79 -32.21
N LYS A 208 -44.06 -4.67 -33.29
CA LYS A 208 -44.56 -4.02 -34.52
C LYS A 208 -45.73 -4.84 -35.03
N ARG A 209 -46.93 -4.31 -34.86
CA ARG A 209 -48.13 -4.80 -35.46
C ARG A 209 -48.01 -4.69 -36.98
N VAL A 210 -47.75 -5.81 -37.64
CA VAL A 210 -47.86 -5.91 -39.10
C VAL A 210 -49.32 -5.86 -39.44
N THR A 211 -49.80 -4.71 -39.90
CA THR A 211 -51.15 -4.61 -40.53
C THR A 211 -51.04 -5.12 -41.95
N SER A 212 -51.51 -6.33 -42.16
CA SER A 212 -51.82 -6.84 -43.50
C SER A 212 -52.94 -6.01 -44.09
N ARG A 213 -52.67 -5.22 -45.09
CA ARG A 213 -53.69 -4.64 -45.99
C ARG A 213 -53.65 -5.42 -47.30
N THR A 214 -54.57 -6.33 -47.38
CA THR A 214 -55.38 -6.80 -48.46
C THR A 214 -55.00 -6.41 -49.90
N ALA A 215 -54.69 -7.40 -50.65
CA ALA A 215 -54.80 -7.40 -52.12
C ALA A 215 -56.24 -7.44 -52.53
N ALA A 216 -56.65 -6.45 -53.26
CA ALA A 216 -57.86 -6.58 -54.10
C ALA A 216 -57.78 -5.55 -55.24
N ALA A 217 -58.05 -6.06 -56.43
CA ALA A 217 -58.38 -5.37 -57.68
C ALA A 217 -57.22 -4.70 -58.43
N LEU A 218 -56.91 -5.07 -59.65
CA LEU A 218 -57.81 -4.93 -60.79
C LEU A 218 -57.35 -5.75 -62.00
N ARG A 219 -58.27 -6.44 -62.53
CA ARG A 219 -58.29 -6.78 -63.96
C ARG A 219 -58.77 -5.53 -64.73
N ARG A 220 -57.99 -5.06 -65.69
CA ARG A 220 -58.46 -4.83 -67.09
C ARG A 220 -57.20 -4.37 -67.89
#